data_d51d33beeea3d6b01c1362900f576e54
#
_entry.id   d51d33beeea3d6b01c1362900f576e54
#
_cell.length_a   1.000
_cell.length_b   1.000
_cell.length_c   1.000
_cell.angle_alpha   90.00
_cell.angle_beta   90.00
_cell.angle_gamma   90.00
#
_symmetry.space_group_name_H-M   'P 1'
#
loop_
_entity.id
_entity.type
_entity.pdbx_description
1 polymer ?
#
loop_
_entity_poly.entity_id
_entity_poly.type
_entity_poly.pdbx_seq_one_letter_code
_entity_poly.pdbx_strand_id
1 'polypeptide(L)'
;MTQIRTDLALEAAENLQAGGPAAGELSGVVTRTERRQGVSVTEVRILDETGARALGKPVGRYVTMELESQPFSQQAACLASLLAELLPRGPVLTAGIGNRDMTCDAIGPTAVDHLLVTRHLVRSGQEPFRGMGELSALCTEVRDGDL
;
A
#
# COMPACT_ATOMS: atom_id res chain seq x y z
N MET A 1 16.58 -24.87 6.93
CA MET A 1 16.31 -23.85 5.90
C MET A 1 15.91 -22.57 6.62
N THR A 2 16.68 -21.52 6.48
CA THR A 2 16.38 -20.22 7.10
C THR A 2 15.23 -19.61 6.32
N GLN A 3 14.07 -19.48 6.94
CA GLN A 3 12.91 -18.83 6.31
C GLN A 3 13.23 -17.35 6.17
N ILE A 4 13.38 -16.88 4.96
CA ILE A 4 13.57 -15.45 4.67
C ILE A 4 12.25 -14.76 5.04
N ARG A 5 12.28 -13.93 6.08
CA ARG A 5 11.14 -13.09 6.42
C ARG A 5 11.12 -11.90 5.45
N THR A 6 10.05 -11.78 4.70
CA THR A 6 9.81 -10.65 3.82
C THR A 6 8.53 -9.91 4.23
N ASP A 7 8.55 -8.61 4.11
CA ASP A 7 7.36 -7.78 4.39
C ASP A 7 6.37 -7.79 3.21
N LEU A 8 6.81 -8.22 2.03
CA LEU A 8 5.96 -8.32 0.86
C LEU A 8 5.22 -9.66 0.79
N ALA A 9 3.90 -9.62 0.66
CA ALA A 9 3.08 -10.82 0.49
C ALA A 9 3.37 -11.53 -0.84
N LEU A 10 3.76 -10.78 -1.87
CA LEU A 10 4.18 -11.31 -3.17
C LEU A 10 5.40 -12.21 -3.02
N GLU A 11 6.49 -11.71 -2.43
CA GLU A 11 7.72 -12.49 -2.23
C GLU A 11 7.49 -13.71 -1.35
N ALA A 12 6.61 -13.60 -0.33
CA ALA A 12 6.23 -14.74 0.49
C ALA A 12 5.50 -15.82 -0.32
N ALA A 13 4.60 -15.43 -1.23
CA ALA A 13 3.90 -16.36 -2.11
C ALA A 13 4.84 -17.02 -3.13
N GLU A 14 5.73 -16.24 -3.75
CA GLU A 14 6.73 -16.73 -4.71
C GLU A 14 7.71 -17.72 -4.06
N ASN A 15 8.21 -17.42 -2.88
CA ASN A 15 9.12 -18.30 -2.14
C ASN A 15 8.49 -19.65 -1.80
N LEU A 16 7.20 -19.68 -1.47
CA LEU A 16 6.47 -20.92 -1.20
C LEU A 16 6.23 -21.72 -2.48
N GLN A 17 5.96 -21.05 -3.60
CA GLN A 17 5.80 -21.72 -4.90
C GLN A 17 7.12 -22.26 -5.46
N ALA A 18 8.22 -21.56 -5.23
CA ALA A 18 9.56 -22.02 -5.68
C ALA A 18 10.12 -23.17 -4.85
N GLY A 19 9.67 -23.38 -3.63
CA GLY A 19 10.17 -24.41 -2.69
C GLY A 19 9.47 -25.77 -2.75
N GLY A 20 8.44 -25.94 -3.61
CA GLY A 20 7.64 -27.17 -3.64
C GLY A 20 7.61 -27.84 -5.03
N PRO A 21 7.42 -29.18 -5.11
CA PRO A 21 7.37 -29.93 -6.37
C PRO A 21 6.06 -29.78 -7.17
N ALA A 22 5.17 -28.90 -6.76
CA ALA A 22 3.94 -28.59 -7.49
C ALA A 22 3.69 -27.09 -7.41
N ALA A 23 3.62 -26.45 -8.57
CA ALA A 23 2.96 -25.17 -8.74
C ALA A 23 1.44 -25.34 -8.46
N GLY A 24 1.11 -25.64 -7.19
CA GLY A 24 -0.25 -25.78 -6.69
C GLY A 24 -0.70 -24.46 -6.11
N GLU A 25 -1.93 -24.08 -6.41
CA GLU A 25 -2.60 -22.97 -5.75
C GLU A 25 -2.48 -23.15 -4.23
N LEU A 26 -1.84 -22.19 -3.56
CA LEU A 26 -1.80 -22.17 -2.09
C LEU A 26 -3.24 -22.07 -1.59
N SER A 27 -3.68 -23.08 -0.84
CA SER A 27 -5.04 -23.08 -0.27
C SER A 27 -5.25 -21.83 0.56
N GLY A 28 -6.34 -21.11 0.29
CA GLY A 28 -6.66 -19.85 0.98
C GLY A 28 -5.88 -18.62 0.49
N VAL A 29 -5.14 -18.72 -0.63
CA VAL A 29 -4.42 -17.59 -1.24
C VAL A 29 -4.72 -17.52 -2.73
N VAL A 30 -5.05 -16.32 -3.20
CA VAL A 30 -5.22 -16.03 -4.63
C VAL A 30 -4.25 -14.94 -5.03
N THR A 31 -3.43 -15.19 -6.05
CA THR A 31 -2.51 -14.22 -6.62
C THR A 31 -2.95 -13.86 -8.03
N ARG A 32 -3.00 -12.57 -8.34
CA ARG A 32 -3.33 -12.07 -9.67
C ARG A 32 -2.35 -10.95 -10.05
N THR A 33 -1.74 -11.08 -11.22
CA THR A 33 -0.89 -10.04 -11.81
C THR A 33 -1.58 -9.47 -13.04
N GLU A 34 -1.61 -8.14 -13.14
CA GLU A 34 -2.14 -7.43 -14.30
C GLU A 34 -1.30 -6.20 -14.62
N ARG A 35 -1.42 -5.67 -15.85
CA ARG A 35 -0.84 -4.37 -16.21
C ARG A 35 -1.91 -3.29 -16.15
N ARG A 36 -1.66 -2.25 -15.31
CA ARG A 36 -2.48 -1.04 -15.22
C ARG A 36 -1.65 0.16 -15.65
N GLN A 37 -2.08 0.86 -16.70
CA GLN A 37 -1.38 2.04 -17.23
C GLN A 37 0.11 1.80 -17.50
N GLY A 38 0.44 0.57 -17.98
CA GLY A 38 1.80 0.16 -18.27
C GLY A 38 2.61 -0.34 -17.06
N VAL A 39 2.09 -0.19 -15.84
CA VAL A 39 2.73 -0.63 -14.59
C VAL A 39 2.28 -2.05 -14.25
N SER A 40 3.20 -2.91 -13.83
CA SER A 40 2.88 -4.25 -13.31
C SER A 40 2.30 -4.11 -11.90
N VAL A 41 1.13 -4.69 -11.69
CA VAL A 41 0.44 -4.69 -10.41
C VAL A 41 0.10 -6.13 -10.03
N THR A 42 0.61 -6.58 -8.89
CA THR A 42 0.30 -7.89 -8.35
C THR A 42 -0.55 -7.77 -7.09
N GLU A 43 -1.69 -8.41 -7.09
CA GLU A 43 -2.59 -8.53 -5.95
C GLU A 43 -2.49 -9.93 -5.36
N VAL A 44 -2.21 -10.01 -4.06
CA VAL A 44 -2.27 -11.23 -3.26
C VAL A 44 -3.43 -11.09 -2.29
N ARG A 45 -4.40 -11.99 -2.38
CA ARG A 45 -5.53 -12.09 -1.44
C ARG A 45 -5.37 -13.29 -0.55
N ILE A 46 -5.32 -13.07 0.73
CA ILE A 46 -5.35 -14.10 1.77
C ILE A 46 -6.81 -14.20 2.22
N LEU A 47 -7.44 -15.34 1.92
CA LEU A 47 -8.89 -15.51 2.05
C LEU A 47 -9.30 -16.04 3.42
N ASP A 48 -8.43 -16.82 4.05
CA ASP A 48 -8.72 -17.51 5.29
C ASP A 48 -7.47 -17.74 6.17
N GLU A 49 -7.67 -18.32 7.34
CA GLU A 49 -6.62 -18.63 8.31
C GLU A 49 -5.60 -19.66 7.78
N THR A 50 -5.96 -20.48 6.80
CA THR A 50 -5.03 -21.44 6.19
C THR A 50 -4.01 -20.68 5.35
N GLY A 51 -4.47 -19.77 4.50
CA GLY A 51 -3.61 -18.88 3.74
C GLY A 51 -2.80 -17.95 4.65
N ALA A 52 -3.40 -17.43 5.72
CA ALA A 52 -2.73 -16.58 6.69
C ALA A 52 -1.54 -17.29 7.36
N ARG A 53 -1.71 -18.52 7.78
CA ARG A 53 -0.63 -19.35 8.35
C ARG A 53 0.44 -19.70 7.34
N ALA A 54 0.04 -20.02 6.10
CA ALA A 54 0.98 -20.35 5.03
C ALA A 54 1.90 -19.18 4.69
N LEU A 55 1.37 -17.97 4.60
CA LEU A 55 2.13 -16.76 4.25
C LEU A 55 2.72 -16.02 5.46
N GLY A 56 2.31 -16.37 6.70
CA GLY A 56 2.70 -15.65 7.90
C GLY A 56 2.17 -14.21 7.93
N LYS A 57 1.03 -13.96 7.27
CA LYS A 57 0.41 -12.62 7.14
C LYS A 57 -1.09 -12.71 7.43
N PRO A 58 -1.70 -11.66 7.99
CA PRO A 58 -3.14 -11.62 8.25
C PRO A 58 -3.98 -11.83 6.99
N VAL A 59 -5.21 -12.32 7.19
CA VAL A 59 -6.25 -12.30 6.14
C VAL A 59 -6.43 -10.89 5.64
N GLY A 60 -6.42 -10.73 4.31
CA GLY A 60 -6.51 -9.40 3.71
C GLY A 60 -6.09 -9.34 2.25
N ARG A 61 -6.08 -8.10 1.74
CA ARG A 61 -5.69 -7.76 0.38
C ARG A 61 -4.35 -7.03 0.40
N TYR A 62 -3.39 -7.53 -0.35
CA TYR A 62 -2.04 -6.99 -0.48
C TYR A 62 -1.81 -6.64 -1.94
N VAL A 63 -1.39 -5.43 -2.22
CA VAL A 63 -1.15 -4.95 -3.59
C VAL A 63 0.27 -4.46 -3.71
N THR A 64 1.00 -5.03 -4.65
CA THR A 64 2.37 -4.64 -4.99
C THR A 64 2.37 -3.98 -6.36
N MET A 65 3.00 -2.81 -6.46
CA MET A 65 3.19 -2.06 -7.69
C MET A 65 4.67 -2.02 -8.02
N GLU A 66 5.06 -2.57 -9.17
CA GLU A 66 6.46 -2.60 -9.60
C GLU A 66 6.78 -1.35 -10.43
N LEU A 67 7.66 -0.51 -9.87
CA LEU A 67 8.12 0.72 -10.51
C LEU A 67 9.39 0.44 -11.30
N GLU A 68 9.24 0.34 -12.61
CA GLU A 68 10.37 0.18 -13.53
C GLU A 68 10.66 1.51 -14.26
N SER A 69 10.79 1.45 -15.58
CA SER A 69 11.14 2.58 -16.44
C SER A 69 9.93 3.40 -16.94
N GLN A 70 8.73 3.14 -16.42
CA GLN A 70 7.54 3.87 -16.87
C GLN A 70 7.63 5.36 -16.50
N PRO A 71 7.05 6.25 -17.32
CA PRO A 71 6.95 7.67 -16.99
C PRO A 71 6.24 7.89 -15.64
N PHE A 72 6.71 8.87 -14.87
CA PHE A 72 6.14 9.22 -13.56
C PHE A 72 4.62 9.45 -13.61
N SER A 73 4.12 10.06 -14.68
CA SER A 73 2.68 10.27 -14.86
C SER A 73 1.87 8.97 -14.90
N GLN A 74 2.41 7.92 -15.51
CA GLN A 74 1.77 6.61 -15.55
C GLN A 74 1.82 5.92 -14.18
N GLN A 75 2.95 6.00 -13.49
CA GLN A 75 3.11 5.48 -12.14
C GLN A 75 2.14 6.16 -11.17
N ALA A 76 2.07 7.49 -11.21
CA ALA A 76 1.16 8.28 -10.36
C ALA A 76 -0.32 7.98 -10.66
N ALA A 77 -0.69 7.86 -11.92
CA ALA A 77 -2.06 7.53 -12.31
C ALA A 77 -2.45 6.09 -11.91
N CYS A 78 -1.52 5.13 -12.02
CA CYS A 78 -1.71 3.77 -11.53
C CYS A 78 -1.92 3.75 -10.01
N LEU A 79 -1.05 4.41 -9.25
CA LEU A 79 -1.18 4.52 -7.80
C LEU A 79 -2.50 5.17 -7.39
N ALA A 80 -2.89 6.27 -8.04
CA ALA A 80 -4.16 6.95 -7.78
C ALA A 80 -5.37 6.02 -7.98
N SER A 81 -5.37 5.21 -9.06
CA SER A 81 -6.45 4.25 -9.32
C SER A 81 -6.52 3.15 -8.25
N LEU A 82 -5.38 2.65 -7.81
CA LEU A 82 -5.30 1.63 -6.74
C LEU A 82 -5.78 2.20 -5.40
N LEU A 83 -5.34 3.41 -5.05
CA LEU A 83 -5.79 4.08 -3.83
C LEU A 83 -7.29 4.34 -3.84
N ALA A 84 -7.86 4.75 -4.97
CA ALA A 84 -9.31 4.94 -5.10
C ALA A 84 -10.12 3.66 -4.84
N GLU A 85 -9.56 2.49 -5.16
CA GLU A 85 -10.18 1.18 -4.88
C GLU A 85 -10.01 0.74 -3.42
N LEU A 86 -8.90 1.13 -2.77
CA LEU A 86 -8.54 0.68 -1.42
C LEU A 86 -9.10 1.59 -0.34
N LEU A 87 -9.25 2.89 -0.63
CA LEU A 87 -9.72 3.86 0.35
C LEU A 87 -11.20 3.65 0.70
N PRO A 88 -11.57 3.73 1.98
CA PRO A 88 -12.97 3.66 2.38
C PRO A 88 -13.75 4.87 1.90
N ARG A 89 -15.06 4.72 1.77
CA ARG A 89 -15.95 5.86 1.58
C ARG A 89 -16.09 6.62 2.91
N GLY A 90 -15.87 7.93 2.88
CA GLY A 90 -16.01 8.79 4.05
C GLY A 90 -14.71 9.54 4.39
N PRO A 91 -14.61 10.09 5.61
CA PRO A 91 -13.43 10.80 6.06
C PRO A 91 -12.19 9.90 6.10
N VAL A 92 -11.08 10.40 5.56
CA VAL A 92 -9.79 9.69 5.50
C VAL A 92 -8.77 10.42 6.37
N LEU A 93 -8.01 9.66 7.14
CA LEU A 93 -6.82 10.12 7.84
C LEU A 93 -5.59 9.46 7.21
N THR A 94 -4.67 10.28 6.71
CA THR A 94 -3.36 9.83 6.25
C THR A 94 -2.33 10.08 7.34
N ALA A 95 -1.54 9.05 7.66
CA ALA A 95 -0.41 9.16 8.58
C ALA A 95 0.90 8.96 7.81
N GLY A 96 1.75 9.99 7.78
CA GLY A 96 3.13 9.90 7.26
C GLY A 96 4.06 9.52 8.39
N ILE A 97 4.55 8.29 8.37
CA ILE A 97 5.48 7.76 9.37
C ILE A 97 6.88 7.73 8.78
N GLY A 98 7.87 8.15 9.54
CA GLY A 98 9.27 8.09 9.12
C GLY A 98 10.11 9.22 9.70
N ASN A 99 11.35 9.31 9.25
CA ASN A 99 12.33 10.30 9.67
C ASN A 99 12.77 11.15 8.45
N ARG A 100 12.54 12.47 8.51
CA ARG A 100 12.89 13.41 7.44
C ARG A 100 14.39 13.49 7.16
N ASP A 101 15.20 13.27 8.20
CA ASP A 101 16.65 13.38 8.13
C ASP A 101 17.30 12.13 7.52
N MET A 102 16.54 11.05 7.36
CA MET A 102 16.96 9.80 6.74
C MET A 102 16.30 9.61 5.38
N THR A 103 17.07 9.75 4.30
CA THR A 103 16.56 9.68 2.92
C THR A 103 15.71 8.44 2.63
N CYS A 104 16.11 7.27 3.13
CA CYS A 104 15.37 6.03 2.94
C CYS A 104 14.05 5.96 3.73
N ASP A 105 13.87 6.81 4.75
CA ASP A 105 12.72 6.82 5.64
C ASP A 105 11.89 8.11 5.54
N ALA A 106 12.23 9.02 4.62
CA ALA A 106 11.59 10.32 4.46
C ALA A 106 10.29 10.29 3.64
N ILE A 107 9.93 9.15 3.04
CA ILE A 107 8.79 9.06 2.11
C ILE A 107 7.47 9.46 2.77
N GLY A 108 7.17 8.92 3.97
CA GLY A 108 5.94 9.20 4.69
C GLY A 108 5.76 10.68 5.00
N PRO A 109 6.70 11.32 5.73
CA PRO A 109 6.68 12.75 5.99
C PRO A 109 6.58 13.61 4.73
N THR A 110 7.37 13.30 3.71
CA THR A 110 7.36 14.05 2.44
C THR A 110 6.03 13.93 1.71
N ALA A 111 5.42 12.75 1.70
CA ALA A 111 4.11 12.57 1.09
C ALA A 111 3.04 13.41 1.77
N VAL A 112 3.04 13.49 3.11
CA VAL A 112 2.10 14.31 3.89
C VAL A 112 2.23 15.79 3.55
N ASP A 113 3.44 16.30 3.37
CA ASP A 113 3.66 17.71 3.02
C ASP A 113 3.05 18.11 1.68
N HIS A 114 2.88 17.15 0.77
CA HIS A 114 2.30 17.37 -0.55
C HIS A 114 0.80 17.07 -0.63
N LEU A 115 0.16 16.67 0.48
CA LEU A 115 -1.28 16.40 0.51
C LEU A 115 -2.10 17.67 0.71
N LEU A 116 -3.16 17.82 -0.07
CA LEU A 116 -4.18 18.83 0.17
C LEU A 116 -5.14 18.33 1.26
N VAL A 117 -4.97 18.81 2.48
CA VAL A 117 -5.89 18.53 3.59
C VAL A 117 -7.19 19.28 3.39
N THR A 118 -8.29 18.57 3.22
CA THR A 118 -9.59 19.12 2.81
C THR A 118 -10.65 19.15 3.90
N ARG A 119 -10.48 18.40 5.01
CA ARG A 119 -11.52 18.23 6.03
C ARG A 119 -12.09 19.55 6.55
N HIS A 120 -11.24 20.52 6.87
CA HIS A 120 -11.67 21.82 7.39
C HIS A 120 -12.38 22.66 6.31
N LEU A 121 -11.94 22.54 5.04
CA LEU A 121 -12.53 23.25 3.89
C LEU A 121 -13.93 22.71 3.57
N VAL A 122 -14.07 21.39 3.54
CA VAL A 122 -15.35 20.72 3.29
C VAL A 122 -16.36 21.06 4.38
N ARG A 123 -15.92 21.02 5.64
CA ARG A 123 -16.79 21.34 6.80
C ARG A 123 -17.18 22.79 6.90
N SER A 124 -16.39 23.71 6.34
CA SER A 124 -16.77 25.13 6.26
C SER A 124 -17.89 25.39 5.25
N GLY A 125 -18.18 24.42 4.36
CA GLY A 125 -19.22 24.52 3.33
C GLY A 125 -18.92 25.50 2.19
N GLN A 126 -17.67 25.99 2.10
CA GLN A 126 -17.26 26.96 1.09
C GLN A 126 -17.05 26.29 -0.27
N GLU A 127 -17.48 27.00 -1.34
CA GLU A 127 -17.10 26.63 -2.68
C GLU A 127 -15.60 27.00 -2.92
N PRO A 128 -14.83 26.21 -3.69
CA PRO A 128 -15.22 25.04 -4.53
C PRO A 128 -15.12 23.69 -3.81
N PHE A 129 -14.98 23.66 -2.48
CA PHE A 129 -14.67 22.43 -1.72
C PHE A 129 -15.87 21.55 -1.41
N ARG A 130 -17.09 22.07 -1.68
CA ARG A 130 -18.32 21.32 -1.48
C ARG A 130 -18.34 20.04 -2.34
N GLY A 131 -18.55 18.88 -1.69
CA GLY A 131 -18.58 17.58 -2.36
C GLY A 131 -17.21 16.89 -2.52
N MET A 132 -16.12 17.52 -2.09
CA MET A 132 -14.82 16.85 -1.97
C MET A 132 -14.82 15.87 -0.80
N GLY A 133 -13.96 14.84 -0.88
CA GLY A 133 -13.70 13.95 0.26
C GLY A 133 -13.04 14.69 1.43
N GLU A 134 -13.40 14.34 2.66
CA GLU A 134 -12.75 14.86 3.86
C GLU A 134 -11.39 14.15 4.06
N LEU A 135 -10.29 14.85 3.86
CA LEU A 135 -8.93 14.36 4.08
C LEU A 135 -8.28 15.11 5.25
N SER A 136 -7.76 14.35 6.20
CA SER A 136 -6.86 14.82 7.25
C SER A 136 -5.50 14.15 7.10
N ALA A 137 -4.45 14.83 7.52
CA ALA A 137 -3.11 14.27 7.53
C ALA A 137 -2.42 14.54 8.87
N LEU A 138 -1.58 13.60 9.29
CA LEU A 138 -0.65 13.78 10.39
C LEU A 138 0.73 13.23 9.99
N CYS A 139 1.76 13.82 10.54
CA CYS A 139 3.13 13.34 10.39
C CYS A 139 3.65 12.99 11.79
N THR A 140 4.21 11.78 11.92
CA THR A 140 4.93 11.37 13.13
C THR A 140 6.41 11.25 12.77
N GLU A 141 7.25 12.01 13.46
CA GLU A 141 8.70 11.86 13.35
C GLU A 141 9.16 10.84 14.39
N VAL A 142 9.83 9.78 13.91
CA VAL A 142 10.57 8.88 14.81
C VAL A 142 11.95 9.51 15.02
N ARG A 143 12.23 9.98 16.24
CA ARG A 143 13.56 10.48 16.62
C ARG A 143 14.36 9.38 17.29
N ASP A 144 15.67 9.34 17.00
CA ASP A 144 16.62 8.50 17.75
C ASP A 144 16.55 8.87 19.25
N GLY A 145 16.04 7.94 20.07
CA GLY A 145 15.92 8.12 21.51
C GLY A 145 14.55 7.73 22.09
N ASP A 146 13.55 7.45 21.25
CA ASP A 146 12.19 7.07 21.66
C ASP A 146 11.95 5.54 21.61
N LEU A 147 13.03 4.72 21.59
CA LEU A 147 13.00 3.25 21.64
C LEU A 147 13.50 2.72 22.98
#